data_98a2e19cdcb49865c51d9e09e986064d
#
_entry.id   98a2e19cdcb49865c51d9e09e986064d
#
_cell.length_a   1.000
_cell.length_b   1.000
_cell.length_c   1.000
_cell.angle_alpha   90.00
_cell.angle_beta   90.00
_cell.angle_gamma   90.00
#
_symmetry.space_group_name_H-M   'P 1'
#
loop_
_entity.id
_entity.type
_entity.pdbx_description
1 polymer ?
#
loop_
_entity_poly.entity_id
_entity_poly.type
_entity_poly.pdbx_seq_one_letter_code
_entity_poly.pdbx_strand_id
1 'polypeptide(L)'
;MRLDLSPLGNAIAQLEKSLAYANSAAALADSGLREQLRNSVIQCFEFTYELSWKMLKRYLESTEPNPADLDTSTFQDLIRLGNERGLLRSDWRRWKTYRQARTDSSHTYDLSKAEAVFGVAPEFLLEARGLFDELTRRSAQP
;
A
#
# COMPACT_ATOMS: atom_id res chain seq x y z
N MET A 1 -13.89 -18.10 5.93
CA MET A 1 -12.55 -17.92 6.50
C MET A 1 -12.36 -16.48 6.93
N ARG A 2 -11.85 -16.31 8.11
CA ARG A 2 -11.62 -14.97 8.65
C ARG A 2 -10.19 -14.55 8.36
N LEU A 3 -10.03 -13.41 7.68
CA LEU A 3 -8.71 -12.85 7.43
C LEU A 3 -8.19 -12.14 8.67
N ASP A 4 -6.92 -12.36 8.99
CA ASP A 4 -6.24 -11.55 9.98
C ASP A 4 -5.70 -10.29 9.29
N LEU A 5 -6.37 -9.17 9.53
CA LEU A 5 -6.02 -7.88 8.94
C LEU A 5 -5.06 -7.07 9.82
N SER A 6 -4.68 -7.59 10.99
CA SER A 6 -3.81 -6.89 11.93
C SER A 6 -2.47 -6.44 11.33
N PRO A 7 -1.77 -7.30 10.54
CA PRO A 7 -0.51 -6.85 9.93
C PRO A 7 -0.69 -5.65 9.00
N LEU A 8 -1.75 -5.64 8.21
CA LEU A 8 -2.03 -4.51 7.32
C LEU A 8 -2.36 -3.25 8.12
N GLY A 9 -3.22 -3.37 9.13
CA GLY A 9 -3.56 -2.25 10.00
C GLY A 9 -2.34 -1.65 10.69
N ASN A 10 -1.44 -2.50 11.17
CA ASN A 10 -0.21 -2.05 11.81
C ASN A 10 0.73 -1.35 10.84
N ALA A 11 0.84 -1.88 9.61
CA ALA A 11 1.67 -1.25 8.57
C ALA A 11 1.14 0.13 8.20
N ILE A 12 -0.18 0.26 8.05
CA ILE A 12 -0.84 1.54 7.75
C ILE A 12 -0.55 2.56 8.87
N ALA A 13 -0.67 2.15 10.13
CA ALA A 13 -0.39 3.02 11.26
C ALA A 13 1.05 3.50 11.27
N GLN A 14 2.01 2.63 10.95
CA GLN A 14 3.42 3.00 10.88
C GLN A 14 3.70 3.96 9.72
N LEU A 15 3.08 3.73 8.56
CA LEU A 15 3.23 4.63 7.42
C LEU A 15 2.69 6.03 7.74
N GLU A 16 1.52 6.09 8.36
CA GLU A 16 0.92 7.37 8.79
C GLU A 16 1.83 8.12 9.75
N LYS A 17 2.35 7.42 10.75
CA LYS A 17 3.25 7.97 11.75
C LYS A 17 4.54 8.50 11.12
N SER A 18 5.15 7.70 10.23
CA SER A 18 6.38 8.09 9.54
C SER A 18 6.19 9.33 8.68
N LEU A 19 5.04 9.41 7.98
CA LEU A 19 4.70 10.59 7.18
C LEU A 19 4.55 11.83 8.06
N ALA A 20 3.91 11.70 9.22
CA ALA A 20 3.75 12.82 10.14
C ALA A 20 5.10 13.34 10.63
N TYR A 21 6.02 12.45 10.99
CA TYR A 21 7.36 12.85 11.40
C TYR A 21 8.15 13.50 10.26
N ALA A 22 8.07 12.95 9.06
CA ALA A 22 8.80 13.47 7.90
C ALA A 22 8.32 14.88 7.49
N ASN A 23 7.10 15.23 7.83
CA ASN A 23 6.52 16.54 7.54
C ASN A 23 6.50 17.46 8.77
N SER A 24 7.18 17.09 9.84
CA SER A 24 7.23 17.88 11.07
C SER A 24 8.12 19.13 10.91
N ALA A 25 7.93 20.10 11.78
CA ALA A 25 8.78 21.31 11.81
C ALA A 25 10.25 20.95 12.01
N ALA A 26 10.56 19.96 12.86
CA ALA A 26 11.93 19.51 13.09
C ALA A 26 12.57 18.96 11.82
N ALA A 27 11.83 18.16 11.05
CA ALA A 27 12.33 17.61 9.79
C ALA A 27 12.54 18.69 8.72
N LEU A 28 11.65 19.68 8.67
CA LEU A 28 11.78 20.79 7.71
C LEU A 28 12.97 21.68 8.04
N ALA A 29 13.37 21.77 9.32
CA ALA A 29 14.48 22.58 9.76
C ALA A 29 15.86 21.89 9.65
N ASP A 30 15.87 20.56 9.46
CA ASP A 30 17.09 19.75 9.45
C ASP A 30 17.05 18.78 8.27
N SER A 31 17.82 19.08 7.23
CA SER A 31 17.82 18.27 6.00
C SER A 31 18.32 16.84 6.20
N GLY A 32 19.27 16.63 7.10
CA GLY A 32 19.75 15.30 7.43
C GLY A 32 18.70 14.46 8.12
N LEU A 33 17.97 15.06 9.05
CA LEU A 33 16.85 14.40 9.73
C LEU A 33 15.73 14.08 8.72
N ARG A 34 15.40 15.02 7.85
CA ARG A 34 14.36 14.80 6.82
C ARG A 34 14.74 13.63 5.92
N GLU A 35 16.00 13.52 5.54
CA GLU A 35 16.46 12.40 4.72
C GLU A 35 16.26 11.06 5.41
N GLN A 36 16.60 10.96 6.70
CA GLN A 36 16.41 9.73 7.46
C GLN A 36 14.92 9.39 7.61
N LEU A 37 14.09 10.38 7.86
CA LEU A 37 12.65 10.18 7.99
C LEU A 37 12.01 9.83 6.64
N ARG A 38 12.49 10.39 5.54
CA ARG A 38 12.08 9.97 4.19
C ARG A 38 12.36 8.49 3.97
N ASN A 39 13.55 8.03 4.35
CA ASN A 39 13.92 6.62 4.23
C ASN A 39 12.99 5.72 5.05
N SER A 40 12.60 6.17 6.23
CA SER A 40 11.62 5.47 7.06
C SER A 40 10.25 5.37 6.36
N VAL A 41 9.79 6.45 5.74
CA VAL A 41 8.54 6.47 4.97
C VAL A 41 8.61 5.45 3.82
N ILE A 42 9.72 5.42 3.10
CA ILE A 42 9.91 4.50 1.98
C ILE A 42 9.81 3.04 2.45
N GLN A 43 10.45 2.71 3.57
CA GLN A 43 10.40 1.36 4.13
C GLN A 43 8.97 1.00 4.56
N CYS A 44 8.27 1.90 5.22
CA CYS A 44 6.87 1.69 5.61
C CYS A 44 5.97 1.56 4.40
N PHE A 45 6.22 2.32 3.33
CA PHE A 45 5.50 2.19 2.07
C PHE A 45 5.66 0.77 1.50
N GLU A 46 6.88 0.23 1.48
CA GLU A 46 7.14 -1.13 0.97
C GLU A 46 6.30 -2.16 1.72
N PHE A 47 6.31 -2.13 3.05
CA PHE A 47 5.55 -3.06 3.87
C PHE A 47 4.05 -2.93 3.61
N THR A 48 3.56 -1.70 3.56
CA THR A 48 2.14 -1.45 3.38
C THR A 48 1.68 -1.89 2.00
N TYR A 49 2.48 -1.62 0.97
CA TYR A 49 2.19 -2.06 -0.39
C TYR A 49 2.09 -3.59 -0.48
N GLU A 50 3.11 -4.30 0.02
CA GLU A 50 3.14 -5.77 -0.03
C GLU A 50 1.95 -6.38 0.71
N LEU A 51 1.66 -5.89 1.90
CA LEU A 51 0.54 -6.41 2.69
C LEU A 51 -0.81 -6.08 2.04
N SER A 52 -0.93 -4.92 1.41
CA SER A 52 -2.18 -4.52 0.76
C SER A 52 -2.58 -5.48 -0.35
N TRP A 53 -1.70 -5.74 -1.32
CA TRP A 53 -2.08 -6.60 -2.43
C TRP A 53 -2.18 -8.06 -2.01
N LYS A 54 -1.40 -8.52 -1.04
CA LYS A 54 -1.49 -9.88 -0.52
C LYS A 54 -2.81 -10.13 0.20
N MET A 55 -3.27 -9.17 1.00
CA MET A 55 -4.57 -9.29 1.67
C MET A 55 -5.72 -9.22 0.68
N LEU A 56 -5.61 -8.36 -0.33
CA LEU A 56 -6.58 -8.31 -1.43
C LEU A 56 -6.69 -9.67 -2.11
N LYS A 57 -5.56 -10.27 -2.46
CA LYS A 57 -5.53 -11.57 -3.12
C LYS A 57 -6.17 -12.65 -2.25
N ARG A 58 -5.82 -12.71 -0.97
CA ARG A 58 -6.40 -13.69 -0.05
C ARG A 58 -7.90 -13.56 0.07
N TYR A 59 -8.39 -12.33 0.16
CA TYR A 59 -9.82 -12.10 0.23
C TYR A 59 -10.51 -12.58 -1.05
N LEU A 60 -9.97 -12.26 -2.20
CA LEU A 60 -10.55 -12.68 -3.48
C LEU A 60 -10.50 -14.20 -3.64
N GLU A 61 -9.43 -14.85 -3.20
CA GLU A 61 -9.33 -16.32 -3.20
C GLU A 61 -10.45 -16.95 -2.38
N SER A 62 -10.88 -16.30 -1.31
CA SER A 62 -11.93 -16.84 -0.43
C SER A 62 -13.35 -16.51 -0.90
N THR A 63 -13.52 -15.57 -1.81
CA THR A 63 -14.85 -15.06 -2.20
C THR A 63 -15.20 -15.26 -3.67
N GLU A 64 -14.19 -15.48 -4.55
CA GLU A 64 -14.45 -15.67 -5.98
C GLU A 64 -14.89 -17.10 -6.28
N PRO A 65 -15.78 -17.30 -7.29
CA PRO A 65 -16.24 -18.65 -7.67
C PRO A 65 -15.13 -19.57 -8.16
N ASN A 66 -14.11 -19.00 -8.83
CA ASN A 66 -13.00 -19.75 -9.41
C ASN A 66 -11.67 -19.24 -8.87
N PRO A 67 -11.34 -19.49 -7.58
CA PRO A 67 -10.13 -18.93 -7.00
C PRO A 67 -8.83 -19.39 -7.67
N ALA A 68 -8.84 -20.54 -8.34
CA ALA A 68 -7.67 -21.02 -9.08
C ALA A 68 -7.25 -20.08 -10.20
N ASP A 69 -8.17 -19.32 -10.78
CA ASP A 69 -7.86 -18.33 -11.82
C ASP A 69 -6.93 -17.22 -11.31
N LEU A 70 -6.95 -16.96 -10.01
CA LEU A 70 -6.08 -15.94 -9.41
C LEU A 70 -4.60 -16.33 -9.45
N ASP A 71 -4.31 -17.63 -9.44
CA ASP A 71 -2.93 -18.11 -9.47
C ASP A 71 -2.26 -17.88 -10.82
N THR A 72 -3.05 -17.78 -11.89
CA THR A 72 -2.56 -17.56 -13.25
C THR A 72 -2.76 -16.12 -13.73
N SER A 73 -3.44 -15.29 -12.96
CA SER A 73 -3.70 -13.90 -13.34
C SER A 73 -2.49 -13.01 -13.08
N THR A 74 -2.38 -11.93 -13.86
CA THR A 74 -1.34 -10.92 -13.67
C THR A 74 -1.68 -10.02 -12.49
N PHE A 75 -0.70 -9.25 -12.03
CA PHE A 75 -0.95 -8.22 -11.01
C PHE A 75 -2.00 -7.21 -11.48
N GLN A 76 -1.94 -6.82 -12.76
CA GLN A 76 -2.93 -5.91 -13.34
C GLN A 76 -4.35 -6.50 -13.26
N ASP A 77 -4.50 -7.78 -13.56
CA ASP A 77 -5.79 -8.48 -13.47
C ASP A 77 -6.30 -8.52 -12.03
N LEU A 78 -5.40 -8.76 -11.07
CA LEU A 78 -5.75 -8.74 -9.66
C LEU A 78 -6.31 -7.38 -9.24
N ILE A 79 -5.64 -6.31 -9.63
CA ILE A 79 -6.07 -4.94 -9.31
C ILE A 79 -7.40 -4.61 -9.98
N ARG A 80 -7.58 -5.00 -11.23
CA ARG A 80 -8.85 -4.79 -11.95
C ARG A 80 -10.00 -5.52 -11.26
N LEU A 81 -9.77 -6.76 -10.84
CA LEU A 81 -10.79 -7.52 -10.13
C LEU A 81 -11.12 -6.87 -8.78
N GLY A 82 -10.12 -6.46 -8.03
CA GLY A 82 -10.32 -5.75 -6.77
C GLY A 82 -11.14 -4.47 -6.96
N ASN A 83 -10.86 -3.74 -8.03
CA ASN A 83 -11.61 -2.53 -8.37
C ASN A 83 -13.06 -2.86 -8.74
N GLU A 84 -13.28 -3.89 -9.57
CA GLU A 84 -14.62 -4.34 -9.98
C GLU A 84 -15.47 -4.76 -8.76
N ARG A 85 -14.85 -5.36 -7.76
CA ARG A 85 -15.53 -5.79 -6.54
C ARG A 85 -15.70 -4.68 -5.51
N GLY A 86 -15.29 -3.45 -5.84
CA GLY A 86 -15.42 -2.31 -4.95
C GLY A 86 -14.48 -2.31 -3.77
N LEU A 87 -13.39 -3.08 -3.84
CA LEU A 87 -12.42 -3.17 -2.76
C LEU A 87 -11.37 -2.09 -2.83
N LEU A 88 -11.06 -1.62 -4.03
CA LEU A 88 -10.02 -0.63 -4.26
C LEU A 88 -10.62 0.72 -4.59
N ARG A 89 -10.02 1.74 -4.03
CA ARG A 89 -10.38 3.14 -4.22
C ARG A 89 -10.08 3.66 -5.62
N SER A 90 -8.97 3.16 -6.19
CA SER A 90 -8.46 3.62 -7.49
C SER A 90 -8.34 2.46 -8.47
N ASP A 91 -8.32 2.79 -9.77
CA ASP A 91 -8.18 1.81 -10.84
C ASP A 91 -6.72 1.48 -11.14
N TRP A 92 -6.49 0.67 -12.19
CA TRP A 92 -5.15 0.25 -12.59
C TRP A 92 -4.24 1.42 -12.94
N ARG A 93 -4.77 2.51 -13.49
CA ARG A 93 -3.97 3.68 -13.85
C ARG A 93 -3.21 4.20 -12.64
N ARG A 94 -3.86 4.25 -11.48
CA ARG A 94 -3.25 4.69 -10.24
C ARG A 94 -2.35 3.63 -9.62
N TRP A 95 -2.78 2.39 -9.62
CA TRP A 95 -2.00 1.28 -9.08
C TRP A 95 -0.72 1.02 -9.86
N LYS A 96 -0.72 1.33 -11.16
CA LYS A 96 0.50 1.28 -11.97
C LYS A 96 1.57 2.22 -11.41
N THR A 97 1.18 3.40 -10.96
CA THR A 97 2.07 4.37 -10.29
C THR A 97 2.59 3.80 -8.96
N TYR A 98 1.72 3.19 -8.17
CA TYR A 98 2.13 2.56 -6.91
C TYR A 98 3.11 1.42 -7.15
N ARG A 99 2.86 0.62 -8.17
CA ARG A 99 3.76 -0.47 -8.53
C ARG A 99 5.14 0.04 -8.95
N GLN A 100 5.17 1.12 -9.73
CA GLN A 100 6.45 1.75 -10.13
C GLN A 100 7.18 2.27 -8.89
N ALA A 101 6.47 2.89 -7.95
CA ALA A 101 7.07 3.36 -6.70
C ALA A 101 7.65 2.20 -5.89
N ARG A 102 6.98 1.05 -5.88
CA ARG A 102 7.50 -0.15 -5.20
C ARG A 102 8.79 -0.63 -5.85
N THR A 103 8.87 -0.62 -7.17
CA THR A 103 10.10 -0.94 -7.90
C THR A 103 11.20 0.06 -7.55
N ASP A 104 10.89 1.34 -7.57
CA ASP A 104 11.87 2.41 -7.26
C ASP A 104 12.36 2.36 -5.81
N SER A 105 11.55 1.85 -4.89
CA SER A 105 11.91 1.76 -3.48
C SER A 105 13.12 0.86 -3.21
N SER A 106 13.44 -0.01 -4.14
CA SER A 106 14.64 -0.86 -4.07
C SER A 106 15.91 -0.12 -4.53
N HIS A 107 15.78 1.12 -5.00
CA HIS A 107 16.87 1.91 -5.57
C HIS A 107 16.99 3.29 -4.90
N THR A 108 16.88 3.33 -3.58
CA THR A 108 16.86 4.59 -2.81
C THR A 108 18.21 5.32 -2.76
N TYR A 109 19.27 4.66 -3.21
CA TYR A 109 20.54 5.33 -3.46
C TYR A 109 20.46 6.38 -4.57
N ASP A 110 19.47 6.26 -5.46
CA ASP A 110 19.14 7.25 -6.47
C ASP A 110 18.14 8.23 -5.87
N LEU A 111 18.59 9.49 -5.69
CA LEU A 111 17.78 10.52 -5.03
C LEU A 111 16.45 10.76 -5.74
N SER A 112 16.45 10.74 -7.08
CA SER A 112 15.23 11.02 -7.83
C SER A 112 14.18 9.91 -7.60
N LYS A 113 14.62 8.66 -7.50
CA LYS A 113 13.73 7.54 -7.20
C LYS A 113 13.21 7.60 -5.76
N ALA A 114 14.09 7.92 -4.80
CA ALA A 114 13.70 8.08 -3.41
C ALA A 114 12.64 9.18 -3.25
N GLU A 115 12.83 10.32 -3.89
CA GLU A 115 11.86 11.43 -3.84
C GLU A 115 10.55 11.06 -4.54
N ALA A 116 10.59 10.29 -5.63
CA ALA A 116 9.39 9.84 -6.32
C ALA A 116 8.53 8.94 -5.42
N VAL A 117 9.16 7.99 -4.70
CA VAL A 117 8.44 7.12 -3.76
C VAL A 117 7.85 7.94 -2.62
N PHE A 118 8.65 8.84 -2.05
CA PHE A 118 8.20 9.71 -0.97
C PHE A 118 6.98 10.54 -1.38
N GLY A 119 6.98 11.06 -2.61
CA GLY A 119 5.86 11.84 -3.15
C GLY A 119 4.57 11.05 -3.35
N VAL A 120 4.68 9.74 -3.59
CA VAL A 120 3.52 8.85 -3.82
C VAL A 120 2.95 8.32 -2.49
N ALA A 121 3.76 8.23 -1.45
CA ALA A 121 3.38 7.60 -0.20
C ALA A 121 2.11 8.16 0.45
N PRO A 122 1.85 9.48 0.48
CA PRO A 122 0.61 10.00 1.07
C PRO A 122 -0.65 9.49 0.38
N GLU A 123 -0.65 9.43 -0.95
CA GLU A 123 -1.79 8.90 -1.70
C GLU A 123 -1.97 7.41 -1.47
N PHE A 124 -0.85 6.68 -1.45
CA PHE A 124 -0.92 5.24 -1.19
C PHE A 124 -1.46 4.95 0.22
N LEU A 125 -1.14 5.78 1.19
CA LEU A 125 -1.72 5.64 2.54
C LEU A 125 -3.25 5.66 2.48
N LEU A 126 -3.83 6.56 1.71
CA LEU A 126 -5.28 6.65 1.54
C LEU A 126 -5.84 5.41 0.83
N GLU A 127 -5.13 4.92 -0.18
CA GLU A 127 -5.51 3.71 -0.90
C GLU A 127 -5.51 2.49 0.01
N ALA A 128 -4.45 2.29 0.77
CA ALA A 128 -4.32 1.18 1.71
C ALA A 128 -5.39 1.24 2.81
N ARG A 129 -5.65 2.43 3.32
CA ARG A 129 -6.67 2.64 4.34
C ARG A 129 -8.07 2.31 3.81
N GLY A 130 -8.38 2.72 2.57
CA GLY A 130 -9.65 2.38 1.93
C GLY A 130 -9.83 0.88 1.77
N LEU A 131 -8.78 0.19 1.34
CA LEU A 131 -8.80 -1.28 1.23
C LEU A 131 -8.99 -1.93 2.60
N PHE A 132 -8.24 -1.48 3.61
CA PHE A 132 -8.34 -2.01 4.96
C PHE A 132 -9.77 -1.85 5.50
N ASP A 133 -10.37 -0.70 5.31
CA ASP A 133 -11.73 -0.42 5.79
C ASP A 133 -12.75 -1.33 5.09
N GLU A 134 -12.65 -1.52 3.77
CA GLU A 134 -13.54 -2.40 3.03
C GLU A 134 -13.37 -3.86 3.43
N LEU A 135 -12.14 -4.34 3.59
CA LEU A 135 -11.88 -5.71 4.02
C LEU A 135 -12.41 -5.94 5.44
N THR A 136 -12.22 -4.97 6.33
CA THR A 136 -12.72 -5.05 7.70
C THR A 136 -14.24 -5.12 7.72
N ARG A 137 -14.90 -4.26 6.95
CA ARG A 137 -16.37 -4.20 6.87
C ARG A 137 -16.94 -5.53 6.36
N ARG A 138 -16.35 -6.06 5.29
CA ARG A 138 -16.84 -7.30 4.65
C ARG A 138 -16.52 -8.54 5.48
N SER A 139 -15.39 -8.57 6.14
CA SER A 139 -15.00 -9.68 7.01
C SER A 139 -15.84 -9.76 8.28
N ALA A 140 -16.40 -8.64 8.74
CA ALA A 140 -17.25 -8.59 9.92
C ALA A 140 -18.69 -9.07 9.65
N GLN A 141 -19.08 -9.20 8.38
CA GLN A 141 -20.41 -9.68 8.00
C GLN A 141 -20.45 -11.20 8.00
N PRO A 142 -21.49 -11.80 8.63
CA PRO A 142 -21.62 -13.26 8.63
C PRO A 142 -21.93 -13.82 7.25
#